data_70ab76c9c87517648839b7f025caacbe
#
_entry.id   70ab76c9c87517648839b7f025caacbe
#
_cell.length_a   1.000
_cell.length_b   1.000
_cell.length_c   1.000
_cell.angle_alpha   90.00
_cell.angle_beta   90.00
_cell.angle_gamma   90.00
#
_symmetry.space_group_name_H-M   'P 1'
#
loop_
_entity.id
_entity.type
_entity.pdbx_description
1 polymer ?
#
loop_
_entity_poly.entity_id
_entity_poly.type
_entity_poly.pdbx_seq_one_letter_code
_entity_poly.pdbx_strand_id
1 'polypeptide(L)'
;MTLNDFFSAIAGIAGLLFVVTSMLAMSLSLSFQQMTQPLKNARLVILALLANFVLVPLLAYVITKVIPLYQSLQIGVILLGTAAGAPFIPKLVQGAKGHVPYAVGLMFLIMVVTIFYLPFILPLLLPGVEVNPWDIAKS
;
A
#
# COMPACT_ATOMS: atom_id res chain seq x y z
N MET A 1 -22.11 -1.82 25.63
CA MET A 1 -21.47 -2.60 24.57
C MET A 1 -22.55 -3.33 23.82
N THR A 2 -22.85 -2.88 22.60
CA THR A 2 -23.91 -3.50 21.80
C THR A 2 -23.37 -4.73 21.09
N LEU A 3 -24.28 -5.66 20.71
CA LEU A 3 -23.89 -6.88 19.97
C LEU A 3 -23.08 -6.52 18.71
N ASN A 4 -23.43 -5.43 18.06
CA ASN A 4 -22.73 -4.92 16.86
C ASN A 4 -21.29 -4.50 17.17
N ASP A 5 -21.03 -3.86 18.31
CA ASP A 5 -19.69 -3.46 18.73
C ASP A 5 -18.79 -4.67 18.99
N PHE A 6 -19.37 -5.73 19.56
CA PHE A 6 -18.68 -6.99 19.81
C PHE A 6 -18.31 -7.69 18.50
N PHE A 7 -19.23 -7.78 17.55
CA PHE A 7 -18.94 -8.38 16.24
C PHE A 7 -17.94 -7.57 15.42
N SER A 8 -18.01 -6.25 15.47
CA SER A 8 -17.04 -5.39 14.76
C SER A 8 -15.63 -5.49 15.34
N ALA A 9 -15.52 -5.60 16.66
CA ALA A 9 -14.23 -5.82 17.33
C ALA A 9 -13.61 -7.18 16.96
N ILE A 10 -14.42 -8.25 16.96
CA ILE A 10 -13.97 -9.59 16.56
C ILE A 10 -13.55 -9.59 15.08
N ALA A 11 -14.33 -8.97 14.20
CA ALA A 11 -14.02 -8.89 12.79
C ALA A 11 -12.71 -8.13 12.54
N GLY A 12 -12.47 -7.03 13.28
CA GLY A 12 -11.23 -6.25 13.22
C GLY A 12 -10.02 -7.08 13.67
N ILE A 13 -10.11 -7.76 14.80
CA ILE A 13 -9.02 -8.60 15.33
C ILE A 13 -8.77 -9.79 14.39
N ALA A 14 -9.82 -10.45 13.91
CA ALA A 14 -9.70 -11.57 12.97
C ALA A 14 -9.06 -11.12 11.65
N GLY A 15 -9.42 -9.94 11.14
CA GLY A 15 -8.81 -9.34 9.95
C GLY A 15 -7.33 -9.04 10.15
N LEU A 16 -6.95 -8.44 11.26
CA LEU A 16 -5.54 -8.18 11.60
C LEU A 16 -4.74 -9.48 11.72
N LEU A 17 -5.25 -10.47 12.45
CA LEU A 17 -4.60 -11.77 12.59
C LEU A 17 -4.44 -12.46 11.23
N PHE A 18 -5.45 -12.42 10.37
CA PHE A 18 -5.37 -12.98 9.03
C PHE A 18 -4.28 -12.30 8.18
N VAL A 19 -4.20 -10.98 8.19
CA VAL A 19 -3.19 -10.23 7.44
C VAL A 19 -1.79 -10.57 7.97
N VAL A 20 -1.57 -10.47 9.28
CA VAL A 20 -0.26 -10.73 9.91
C VAL A 20 0.19 -12.17 9.66
N THR A 21 -0.70 -13.14 9.88
CA THR A 21 -0.39 -14.56 9.66
C THR A 21 -0.09 -14.85 8.19
N SER A 22 -0.85 -14.26 7.28
CA SER A 22 -0.63 -14.40 5.85
C SER A 22 0.72 -13.83 5.40
N MET A 23 1.10 -12.66 5.96
CA MET A 23 2.40 -12.04 5.68
C MET A 23 3.55 -12.87 6.23
N LEU A 24 3.43 -13.37 7.47
CA LEU A 24 4.44 -14.24 8.07
C LEU A 24 4.60 -15.54 7.30
N ALA A 25 3.51 -16.20 6.95
CA ALA A 25 3.54 -17.44 6.16
C ALA A 25 4.23 -17.24 4.81
N MET A 26 3.96 -16.13 4.12
CA MET A 26 4.63 -15.82 2.86
C MET A 26 6.10 -15.47 3.04
N SER A 27 6.43 -14.68 4.05
CA SER A 27 7.82 -14.28 4.33
C SER A 27 8.69 -15.50 4.69
N LEU A 28 8.15 -16.44 5.45
CA LEU A 28 8.84 -17.69 5.83
C LEU A 28 8.96 -18.67 4.67
N SER A 29 8.05 -18.65 3.70
CA SER A 29 8.08 -19.54 2.54
C SER A 29 9.05 -19.10 1.45
N LEU A 30 9.56 -17.87 1.52
CA LEU A 30 10.44 -17.29 0.49
C LEU A 30 11.82 -17.00 1.05
N SER A 31 12.85 -17.45 0.32
CA SER A 31 14.23 -17.12 0.62
C SER A 31 14.55 -15.68 0.20
N PHE A 32 15.37 -14.97 0.97
CA PHE A 32 15.83 -13.61 0.66
C PHE A 32 16.38 -13.50 -0.78
N GLN A 33 17.07 -14.52 -1.22
CA GLN A 33 17.63 -14.60 -2.57
C GLN A 33 16.55 -14.68 -3.65
N GLN A 34 15.45 -15.36 -3.39
CA GLN A 34 14.31 -15.45 -4.31
C GLN A 34 13.55 -14.12 -4.41
N MET A 35 13.53 -13.32 -3.34
CA MET A 35 12.90 -11.99 -3.33
C MET A 35 13.74 -10.96 -4.10
N THR A 36 15.06 -11.03 -4.00
CA THR A 36 15.94 -10.04 -4.62
C THR A 36 16.27 -10.33 -6.09
N GLN A 37 16.22 -11.59 -6.50
CA GLN A 37 16.57 -12.01 -7.86
C GLN A 37 15.71 -11.33 -8.95
N PRO A 38 14.37 -11.24 -8.83
CA PRO A 38 13.55 -10.53 -9.81
C PRO A 38 13.76 -9.00 -9.84
N LEU A 39 14.20 -8.42 -8.71
CA LEU A 39 14.47 -6.98 -8.59
C LEU A 39 15.71 -6.54 -9.39
N LYS A 40 16.56 -7.47 -9.80
CA LYS A 40 17.70 -7.19 -10.70
C LYS A 40 17.26 -6.73 -12.10
N ASN A 41 16.01 -6.99 -12.47
CA ASN A 41 15.44 -6.51 -13.71
C ASN A 41 15.01 -5.03 -13.57
N ALA A 42 15.99 -4.12 -13.61
CA ALA A 42 15.82 -2.69 -13.37
C ALA A 42 14.67 -2.08 -14.21
N ARG A 43 14.49 -2.54 -15.44
CA ARG A 43 13.44 -2.05 -16.33
C ARG A 43 12.03 -2.31 -15.78
N LEU A 44 11.78 -3.53 -15.29
CA LEU A 44 10.47 -3.90 -14.71
C LEU A 44 10.24 -3.16 -13.39
N VAL A 45 11.29 -3.01 -12.59
CA VAL A 45 11.21 -2.27 -11.32
C VAL A 45 10.90 -0.80 -11.56
N ILE A 46 11.58 -0.15 -12.49
CA ILE A 46 11.35 1.27 -12.84
C ILE A 46 9.94 1.46 -13.36
N LEU A 47 9.46 0.60 -14.26
CA LEU A 47 8.09 0.68 -14.77
C LEU A 47 7.05 0.50 -13.66
N ALA A 48 7.27 -0.42 -12.73
CA ALA A 48 6.37 -0.64 -11.60
C ALA A 48 6.37 0.55 -10.63
N LEU A 49 7.53 1.15 -10.37
CA LEU A 49 7.64 2.37 -9.55
C LEU A 49 6.93 3.55 -10.22
N LEU A 50 7.16 3.78 -11.52
CA LEU A 50 6.47 4.81 -12.27
C LEU A 50 4.96 4.61 -12.26
N ALA A 51 4.49 3.39 -12.46
CA ALA A 51 3.06 3.09 -12.39
C ALA A 51 2.48 3.40 -11.00
N ASN A 52 3.13 2.97 -9.92
CA ASN A 52 2.62 3.18 -8.57
C ASN A 52 2.74 4.62 -8.06
N PHE A 53 3.83 5.31 -8.38
CA PHE A 53 4.11 6.64 -7.81
C PHE A 53 3.73 7.81 -8.72
N VAL A 54 3.47 7.56 -9.99
CA VAL A 54 3.03 8.60 -10.94
C VAL A 54 1.62 8.31 -11.44
N LEU A 55 1.39 7.15 -12.02
CA LEU A 55 0.12 6.85 -12.70
C LEU A 55 -1.03 6.68 -11.71
N VAL A 56 -0.83 5.96 -10.60
CA VAL A 56 -1.88 5.74 -9.60
C VAL A 56 -2.27 7.02 -8.85
N PRO A 57 -1.34 7.85 -8.32
CA PRO A 57 -1.70 9.14 -7.72
C PRO A 57 -2.37 10.09 -8.70
N LEU A 58 -1.92 10.11 -9.95
CA LEU A 58 -2.52 10.93 -11.01
C LEU A 58 -3.96 10.48 -11.29
N LEU A 59 -4.21 9.19 -11.39
CA LEU A 59 -5.57 8.65 -11.52
C LEU A 59 -6.43 8.98 -10.30
N ALA A 60 -5.92 8.83 -9.09
CA ALA A 60 -6.62 9.22 -7.86
C ALA A 60 -7.00 10.69 -7.89
N TYR A 61 -6.08 11.57 -8.28
CA TYR A 61 -6.34 13.00 -8.43
C TYR A 61 -7.40 13.29 -9.49
N VAL A 62 -7.33 12.67 -10.66
CA VAL A 62 -8.33 12.83 -11.74
C VAL A 62 -9.71 12.38 -11.26
N ILE A 63 -9.80 11.23 -10.57
CA ILE A 63 -11.06 10.72 -10.01
C ILE A 63 -11.67 11.74 -9.05
N THR A 64 -10.87 12.35 -8.17
CA THR A 64 -11.37 13.35 -7.22
C THR A 64 -11.83 14.66 -7.89
N LYS A 65 -11.35 14.93 -9.11
CA LYS A 65 -11.79 16.09 -9.91
C LYS A 65 -13.05 15.82 -10.73
N VAL A 66 -13.20 14.60 -11.23
CA VAL A 66 -14.35 14.21 -12.07
C VAL A 66 -15.59 13.90 -11.21
N ILE A 67 -15.40 13.31 -10.05
CA ILE A 67 -16.48 12.95 -9.13
C ILE A 67 -16.50 13.98 -8.01
N PRO A 68 -17.60 14.73 -7.80
CA PRO A 68 -17.73 15.66 -6.67
C PRO A 68 -17.85 14.87 -5.36
N LEU A 69 -16.70 14.60 -4.74
CA LEU A 69 -16.59 13.90 -3.47
C LEU A 69 -16.51 14.91 -2.32
N TYR A 70 -17.04 14.55 -1.15
CA TYR A 70 -16.79 15.29 0.08
C TYR A 70 -15.29 15.33 0.39
N GLN A 71 -14.81 16.42 0.98
CA GLN A 71 -13.39 16.64 1.26
C GLN A 71 -12.71 15.46 1.97
N SER A 72 -13.38 14.85 2.93
CA SER A 72 -12.87 13.67 3.65
C SER A 72 -12.66 12.47 2.72
N LEU A 73 -13.56 12.26 1.76
CA LEU A 73 -13.43 11.18 0.78
C LEU A 73 -12.35 11.47 -0.26
N GLN A 74 -12.18 12.73 -0.66
CA GLN A 74 -11.09 13.14 -1.55
C GLN A 74 -9.72 12.84 -0.92
N ILE A 75 -9.55 13.22 0.35
CA ILE A 75 -8.33 12.93 1.12
C ILE A 75 -8.09 11.42 1.19
N GLY A 76 -9.14 10.64 1.49
CA GLY A 76 -9.07 9.19 1.55
C GLY A 76 -8.65 8.55 0.23
N VAL A 77 -9.20 8.98 -0.90
CA VAL A 77 -8.85 8.46 -2.23
C VAL A 77 -7.41 8.82 -2.60
N ILE A 78 -6.96 10.04 -2.32
CA ILE A 78 -5.59 10.46 -2.58
C ILE A 78 -4.61 9.67 -1.70
N LEU A 79 -4.90 9.52 -0.41
CA LEU A 79 -4.07 8.71 0.50
C LEU A 79 -4.00 7.26 0.03
N LEU A 80 -5.12 6.67 -0.38
CA LEU A 80 -5.15 5.31 -0.91
C LEU A 80 -4.32 5.17 -2.20
N GLY A 81 -4.39 6.17 -3.08
CA GLY A 81 -3.62 6.20 -4.32
C GLY A 81 -2.13 6.45 -4.12
N THR A 82 -1.74 7.11 -3.03
CA THR A 82 -0.33 7.37 -2.68
C THR A 82 0.25 6.30 -1.77
N ALA A 83 -0.59 5.49 -1.12
CA ALA A 83 -0.16 4.41 -0.25
C ALA A 83 0.48 3.27 -1.05
N ALA A 84 1.60 2.79 -0.56
CA ALA A 84 2.30 1.69 -1.18
C ALA A 84 1.62 0.35 -0.95
N GLY A 85 1.60 -0.41 -2.01
CA GLY A 85 1.32 -1.84 -2.14
C GLY A 85 0.61 -2.54 -0.98
N ALA A 86 -0.63 -2.95 -1.21
CA ALA A 86 -1.37 -3.71 -0.22
C ALA A 86 -0.66 -5.04 0.10
N PRO A 87 -0.53 -5.43 1.38
CA PRO A 87 0.06 -6.71 1.78
C PRO A 87 -0.68 -7.93 1.22
N PHE A 88 -1.85 -7.71 0.63
CA PHE A 88 -2.66 -8.75 0.01
C PHE A 88 -2.24 -9.07 -1.44
N ILE A 89 -1.43 -8.23 -2.09
CA ILE A 89 -0.98 -8.41 -3.48
C ILE A 89 -0.29 -9.77 -3.70
N PRO A 90 0.65 -10.24 -2.88
CA PRO A 90 1.27 -11.55 -3.08
C PRO A 90 0.29 -12.70 -3.08
N LYS A 91 -0.77 -12.64 -2.28
CA LYS A 91 -1.85 -13.64 -2.26
C LYS A 91 -2.63 -13.65 -3.58
N LEU A 92 -2.95 -12.49 -4.12
CA LEU A 92 -3.62 -12.36 -5.42
C LEU A 92 -2.74 -12.91 -6.54
N VAL A 93 -1.44 -12.58 -6.53
CA VAL A 93 -0.47 -13.09 -7.50
C VAL A 93 -0.34 -14.62 -7.41
N GLN A 94 -0.35 -15.18 -6.21
CA GLN A 94 -0.36 -16.62 -5.99
C GLN A 94 -1.63 -17.27 -6.58
N GLY A 95 -2.79 -16.69 -6.33
CA GLY A 95 -4.07 -17.16 -6.90
C GLY A 95 -4.11 -17.08 -8.42
N ALA A 96 -3.47 -16.07 -9.00
CA ALA A 96 -3.32 -15.90 -10.44
C ALA A 96 -2.20 -16.75 -11.07
N LYS A 97 -1.55 -17.63 -10.28
CA LYS A 97 -0.37 -18.43 -10.70
C LYS A 97 0.79 -17.58 -11.24
N GLY A 98 0.92 -16.35 -10.74
CA GLY A 98 1.99 -15.43 -11.09
C GLY A 98 3.29 -15.69 -10.28
N HIS A 99 4.30 -14.88 -10.54
CA HIS A 99 5.61 -15.00 -9.90
C HIS A 99 5.63 -14.35 -8.50
N VAL A 100 5.25 -15.10 -7.48
CA VAL A 100 5.11 -14.62 -6.09
C VAL A 100 6.38 -13.96 -5.54
N PRO A 101 7.61 -14.52 -5.73
CA PRO A 101 8.84 -13.89 -5.26
C PRO A 101 9.02 -12.45 -5.79
N TYR A 102 8.67 -12.22 -7.06
CA TYR A 102 8.72 -10.89 -7.67
C TYR A 102 7.72 -9.93 -7.00
N ALA A 103 6.49 -10.38 -6.77
CA ALA A 103 5.46 -9.57 -6.13
C ALA A 103 5.84 -9.15 -4.71
N VAL A 104 6.40 -10.06 -3.92
CA VAL A 104 6.87 -9.78 -2.55
C VAL A 104 8.05 -8.83 -2.55
N GLY A 105 9.04 -9.06 -3.41
CA GLY A 105 10.20 -8.18 -3.53
C GLY A 105 9.81 -6.78 -3.99
N LEU A 106 8.93 -6.66 -4.98
CA LEU A 106 8.42 -5.39 -5.47
C LEU A 106 7.62 -4.66 -4.39
N MET A 107 6.75 -5.36 -3.66
CA MET A 107 5.97 -4.80 -2.56
C MET A 107 6.90 -4.20 -1.48
N PHE A 108 7.93 -4.94 -1.08
CA PHE A 108 8.91 -4.44 -0.11
C PHE A 108 9.62 -3.19 -0.61
N LEU A 109 10.07 -3.19 -1.86
CA LEU A 109 10.74 -2.04 -2.48
C LEU A 109 9.80 -0.82 -2.53
N ILE A 110 8.56 -1.00 -2.95
CA ILE A 110 7.55 0.07 -2.98
C ILE A 110 7.32 0.62 -1.58
N MET A 111 7.23 -0.22 -0.54
CA MET A 111 7.09 0.23 0.85
C MET A 111 8.27 1.13 1.28
N VAL A 112 9.50 0.71 1.01
CA VAL A 112 10.69 1.50 1.34
C VAL A 112 10.67 2.84 0.60
N VAL A 113 10.36 2.84 -0.69
CA VAL A 113 10.27 4.08 -1.49
C VAL A 113 9.15 5.00 -0.96
N THR A 114 8.02 4.45 -0.55
CA THR A 114 6.89 5.22 -0.01
C THR A 114 7.26 6.02 1.24
N ILE A 115 8.10 5.48 2.12
CA ILE A 115 8.55 6.19 3.33
C ILE A 115 9.21 7.53 2.98
N PHE A 116 9.97 7.56 1.89
CA PHE A 116 10.61 8.78 1.40
C PHE A 116 9.70 9.62 0.51
N TYR A 117 8.84 8.98 -0.28
CA TYR A 117 7.96 9.63 -1.25
C TYR A 117 6.78 10.37 -0.60
N LEU A 118 6.16 9.76 0.41
CA LEU A 118 4.94 10.28 1.04
C LEU A 118 5.11 11.71 1.61
N PRO A 119 6.15 12.02 2.40
CA PRO A 119 6.31 13.35 2.97
C PRO A 119 6.55 14.45 1.92
N PHE A 120 6.98 14.10 0.71
CA PHE A 120 7.16 15.07 -0.37
C PHE A 120 5.88 15.30 -1.19
N ILE A 121 5.12 14.25 -1.41
CA ILE A 121 3.94 14.31 -2.30
C ILE A 121 2.68 14.74 -1.56
N LEU A 122 2.52 14.39 -0.29
CA LEU A 122 1.32 14.76 0.46
C LEU A 122 1.11 16.29 0.53
N PRO A 123 2.10 17.12 0.86
CA PRO A 123 1.94 18.56 0.87
C PRO A 123 1.62 19.14 -0.52
N LEU A 124 2.09 18.48 -1.58
CA LEU A 124 1.87 18.93 -2.96
C LEU A 124 0.44 18.63 -3.44
N LEU A 125 -0.11 17.47 -3.07
CA LEU A 125 -1.46 17.04 -3.48
C LEU A 125 -2.57 17.58 -2.56
N LEU A 126 -2.24 17.86 -1.31
CA LEU A 126 -3.18 18.34 -0.29
C LEU A 126 -2.64 19.62 0.34
N PRO A 127 -2.71 20.78 -0.36
CA PRO A 127 -2.32 22.05 0.22
C PRO A 127 -3.24 22.38 1.41
N GLY A 128 -2.64 22.45 2.61
CA GLY A 128 -3.37 22.72 3.88
C GLY A 128 -3.41 21.55 4.87
N VAL A 129 -2.89 20.38 4.51
CA VAL A 129 -2.66 19.28 5.44
C VAL A 129 -1.19 19.28 5.84
N GLU A 130 -0.87 19.88 6.98
CA GLU A 130 0.46 19.75 7.57
C GLU A 130 0.61 18.33 8.13
N VAL A 131 1.26 17.47 7.36
CA VAL A 131 1.62 16.12 7.80
C VAL A 131 2.96 16.21 8.51
N ASN A 132 2.93 16.28 9.82
CA ASN A 132 4.14 16.23 10.63
C ASN A 132 4.59 14.76 10.73
N PRO A 133 5.76 14.38 10.20
CA PRO A 133 6.23 12.99 10.23
C PRO A 133 6.32 12.41 11.66
N TRP A 134 6.49 13.28 12.66
CA TRP A 134 6.56 12.90 14.07
C TRP A 134 5.21 12.54 14.68
N ASP A 135 4.13 13.09 14.16
CA ASP A 135 2.78 12.78 14.66
C ASP A 135 2.29 11.42 14.13
N ILE A 136 2.75 11.03 12.93
CA ILE A 136 2.50 9.70 12.36
C ILE A 136 3.28 8.61 13.12
N ALA A 137 4.48 8.94 13.60
CA ALA A 137 5.31 7.99 14.34
C ALA A 137 4.83 7.76 15.79
N LYS A 138 3.94 8.62 16.31
CA LYS A 138 3.43 8.56 17.70
C LYS A 138 2.02 7.99 17.82
N SER A 139 1.30 7.84 16.72
CA SER A 139 -0.04 7.25 16.70
C SER A 139 0.00 5.75 16.44
#